data_28ba774011542251aa9b2d080bcbef84
#
_entry.id   28ba774011542251aa9b2d080bcbef84
#
_cell.length_a   1.000
_cell.length_b   1.000
_cell.length_c   1.000
_cell.angle_alpha   90.00
_cell.angle_beta   90.00
_cell.angle_gamma   90.00
#
_symmetry.space_group_name_H-M   'P 1'
#
loop_
_entity.id
_entity.type
_entity.pdbx_description
1 polymer ?
#
loop_
_entity_poly.entity_id
_entity_poly.type
_entity_poly.pdbx_seq_one_letter_code
_entity_poly.pdbx_strand_id
1 'polypeptide(L)'
;MANLVQSGYARARRGIGTDVVYEKVEEQMEGVISFTEEMKKHHIEMQTTYCKMELISPGETVARSLQIPLTEPCYCLKRVRNAVGKPMVYTITYLKKICELPTEPEPYMESLYQYLREEHGIYIESGRDTLEAALPSEEVQKALKIDAQMPIFIRTRQTFLKGGEVFEYSICYYPGNRYKYTVEL
;
A
#
# COMPACT_ATOMS: atom_id res chain seq x y z
N MET A 1 4.75 28.78 12.58
CA MET A 1 4.02 29.13 11.33
C MET A 1 4.97 29.21 10.13
N ALA A 2 6.03 30.00 10.12
CA ALA A 2 6.97 30.09 8.99
C ALA A 2 7.53 28.72 8.52
N ASN A 3 7.91 27.85 9.45
CA ASN A 3 8.41 26.50 9.13
C ASN A 3 7.37 25.61 8.43
N LEU A 4 6.07 25.77 8.74
CA LEU A 4 4.99 25.02 8.11
C LEU A 4 4.71 25.46 6.67
N VAL A 5 4.92 26.76 6.40
CA VAL A 5 4.80 27.31 5.04
C VAL A 5 6.01 26.89 4.20
N GLN A 6 7.21 26.93 4.78
CA GLN A 6 8.45 26.53 4.11
C GLN A 6 8.48 25.00 3.82
N SER A 7 7.83 24.21 4.66
CA SER A 7 7.71 22.75 4.49
C SER A 7 6.49 22.32 3.64
N GLY A 8 5.76 23.28 3.01
CA GLY A 8 4.61 22.98 2.15
C GLY A 8 3.32 22.59 2.89
N TYR A 9 3.31 22.57 4.23
CA TYR A 9 2.13 22.21 5.03
C TYR A 9 1.11 23.33 5.22
N ALA A 10 1.50 24.57 4.90
CA ALA A 10 0.61 25.71 4.99
C ALA A 10 0.89 26.70 3.85
N ARG A 11 -0.16 27.35 3.36
CA ARG A 11 -0.08 28.43 2.37
C ARG A 11 -0.55 29.72 3.02
N ALA A 12 0.36 30.68 3.16
CA ALA A 12 -0.01 32.01 3.63
C ALA A 12 -0.64 32.83 2.50
N ARG A 13 -1.83 33.37 2.73
CA ARG A 13 -2.50 34.32 1.83
C ARG A 13 -2.54 35.67 2.51
N ARG A 14 -1.87 36.66 1.91
CA ARG A 14 -1.78 38.02 2.44
C ARG A 14 -3.18 38.62 2.65
N GLY A 15 -3.51 39.00 3.89
CA GLY A 15 -4.81 39.60 4.25
C GLY A 15 -5.95 38.62 4.50
N ILE A 16 -5.76 37.30 4.30
CA ILE A 16 -6.82 36.30 4.47
C ILE A 16 -6.48 35.30 5.60
N GLY A 17 -5.17 34.97 5.76
CA GLY A 17 -4.74 34.02 6.79
C GLY A 17 -3.77 32.97 6.25
N THR A 18 -3.63 31.89 7.01
CA THR A 18 -2.81 30.76 6.62
C THR A 18 -3.70 29.51 6.55
N ASP A 19 -3.86 28.96 5.36
CA ASP A 19 -4.56 27.71 5.15
C ASP A 19 -3.58 26.53 5.32
N VAL A 20 -4.03 25.47 5.99
CA VAL A 20 -3.28 24.21 6.03
C VAL A 20 -3.51 23.50 4.69
N VAL A 21 -2.46 23.45 3.88
CA VAL A 21 -2.50 22.73 2.61
C VAL A 21 -2.02 21.30 2.88
N TYR A 22 -2.95 20.36 2.92
CA TYR A 22 -2.62 18.95 2.81
C TYR A 22 -2.48 18.64 1.31
N GLU A 23 -1.26 18.61 0.79
CA GLU A 23 -1.04 17.96 -0.49
C GLU A 23 -1.25 16.48 -0.28
N LYS A 24 -2.30 15.95 -0.93
CA LYS A 24 -2.52 14.52 -0.99
C LYS A 24 -1.37 13.91 -1.79
N VAL A 25 -0.87 12.78 -1.33
CA VAL A 25 0.07 11.98 -2.12
C VAL A 25 -0.61 11.59 -3.42
N GLU A 26 0.02 11.91 -4.53
CA GLU A 26 -0.47 11.61 -5.87
C GLU A 26 0.27 10.38 -6.41
N GLU A 27 -0.46 9.33 -6.77
CA GLU A 27 0.06 8.16 -7.47
C GLU A 27 -0.26 8.28 -8.96
N GLN A 28 0.74 8.10 -9.82
CA GLN A 28 0.58 8.02 -11.27
C GLN A 28 0.72 6.58 -11.73
N MET A 29 -0.14 6.15 -12.67
CA MET A 29 -0.10 4.80 -13.25
C MET A 29 1.01 4.68 -14.30
N GLU A 30 2.25 4.50 -13.88
CA GLU A 30 3.35 4.16 -14.76
C GLU A 30 3.90 2.76 -14.44
N GLY A 31 3.27 1.73 -15.00
CA GLY A 31 3.72 0.35 -14.82
C GLY A 31 3.54 -0.21 -13.40
N VAL A 32 4.07 -1.40 -13.14
CA VAL A 32 4.03 -2.03 -11.81
C VAL A 32 5.30 -1.67 -11.05
N ILE A 33 5.25 -0.55 -10.36
CA ILE A 33 6.28 -0.18 -9.38
C ILE A 33 5.80 -0.49 -7.97
N SER A 34 6.73 -0.72 -7.04
CA SER A 34 6.39 -0.87 -5.64
C SER A 34 5.92 0.46 -5.07
N PHE A 35 5.00 0.42 -4.10
CA PHE A 35 4.57 1.62 -3.38
C PHE A 35 5.75 2.41 -2.76
N THR A 36 6.81 1.70 -2.34
CA THR A 36 8.03 2.33 -1.81
C THR A 36 8.77 3.12 -2.89
N GLU A 37 8.93 2.56 -4.09
CA GLU A 37 9.58 3.21 -5.22
C GLU A 37 8.79 4.42 -5.69
N GLU A 38 7.46 4.30 -5.70
CA GLU A 38 6.56 5.39 -6.04
C GLU A 38 6.68 6.56 -5.06
N MET A 39 6.64 6.29 -3.76
CA MET A 39 6.81 7.34 -2.75
C MET A 39 8.18 8.01 -2.84
N LYS A 40 9.24 7.26 -3.16
CA LYS A 40 10.58 7.82 -3.40
C LYS A 40 10.61 8.77 -4.59
N LYS A 41 9.88 8.49 -5.69
CA LYS A 41 9.74 9.41 -6.83
C LYS A 41 9.15 10.76 -6.41
N HIS A 42 8.24 10.74 -5.45
CA HIS A 42 7.62 11.96 -4.89
C HIS A 42 8.40 12.58 -3.72
N HIS A 43 9.63 12.11 -3.44
CA HIS A 43 10.45 12.56 -2.31
C HIS A 43 9.78 12.41 -0.94
N ILE A 44 8.90 11.40 -0.81
CA ILE A 44 8.18 11.08 0.42
C ILE A 44 8.88 9.91 1.11
N GLU A 45 9.45 10.18 2.27
CA GLU A 45 10.02 9.15 3.13
C GLU A 45 8.89 8.37 3.84
N MET A 46 8.93 7.06 3.67
CA MET A 46 7.98 6.14 4.27
C MET A 46 8.65 5.30 5.34
N GLN A 47 7.96 5.12 6.45
CA GLN A 47 8.39 4.24 7.53
C GLN A 47 7.35 3.17 7.77
N THR A 48 7.74 1.91 7.75
CA THR A 48 6.87 0.79 8.16
C THR A 48 6.82 0.76 9.69
N THR A 49 5.63 0.98 10.26
CA THR A 49 5.42 1.04 11.71
C THR A 49 4.70 -0.18 12.27
N TYR A 50 4.13 -1.00 11.40
CA TYR A 50 3.59 -2.32 11.69
C TYR A 50 3.89 -3.26 10.53
N CYS A 51 4.37 -4.44 10.84
CA CYS A 51 4.65 -5.48 9.86
C CYS A 51 4.39 -6.86 10.51
N LYS A 52 3.61 -7.70 9.82
CA LYS A 52 3.34 -9.07 10.24
C LYS A 52 3.24 -9.97 9.02
N MET A 53 4.03 -11.03 8.98
CA MET A 53 3.98 -12.08 7.96
C MET A 53 3.49 -13.37 8.60
N GLU A 54 2.57 -14.06 7.95
CA GLU A 54 2.02 -15.34 8.38
C GLU A 54 1.81 -16.26 7.17
N LEU A 55 1.99 -17.56 7.38
CA LEU A 55 1.51 -18.57 6.44
C LEU A 55 0.10 -19.00 6.88
N ILE A 56 -0.89 -18.83 6.01
CA ILE A 56 -2.29 -19.05 6.33
C ILE A 56 -2.99 -19.93 5.30
N SER A 57 -4.11 -20.56 5.71
CA SER A 57 -5.06 -21.10 4.76
C SER A 57 -5.89 -19.96 4.15
N PRO A 58 -6.00 -19.85 2.83
CA PRO A 58 -6.73 -18.77 2.19
C PRO A 58 -8.24 -18.94 2.39
N GLY A 59 -8.97 -17.83 2.56
CA GLY A 59 -10.41 -17.81 2.37
C GLY A 59 -10.78 -17.85 0.87
N GLU A 60 -12.06 -18.09 0.54
CA GLU A 60 -12.54 -18.24 -0.85
C GLU A 60 -12.14 -17.09 -1.77
N THR A 61 -12.25 -15.85 -1.31
CA THR A 61 -11.88 -14.67 -2.10
C THR A 61 -10.40 -14.65 -2.41
N VAL A 62 -9.54 -14.93 -1.43
CA VAL A 62 -8.08 -14.95 -1.59
C VAL A 62 -7.67 -16.10 -2.51
N ALA A 63 -8.19 -17.30 -2.28
CA ALA A 63 -7.91 -18.48 -3.10
C ALA A 63 -8.25 -18.23 -4.58
N ARG A 64 -9.45 -17.68 -4.83
CA ARG A 64 -9.88 -17.30 -6.19
C ARG A 64 -8.98 -16.23 -6.81
N SER A 65 -8.63 -15.21 -6.04
CA SER A 65 -7.80 -14.10 -6.53
C SER A 65 -6.37 -14.52 -6.81
N LEU A 66 -5.81 -15.43 -6.01
CA LEU A 66 -4.48 -16.01 -6.25
C LEU A 66 -4.50 -17.18 -7.25
N GLN A 67 -5.69 -17.65 -7.65
CA GLN A 67 -5.87 -18.84 -8.50
C GLN A 67 -5.19 -20.08 -7.91
N ILE A 68 -5.45 -20.34 -6.60
CA ILE A 68 -4.97 -21.51 -5.87
C ILE A 68 -6.14 -22.26 -5.25
N PRO A 69 -5.99 -23.57 -4.97
CA PRO A 69 -6.96 -24.34 -4.18
C PRO A 69 -7.10 -23.79 -2.75
N LEU A 70 -8.28 -23.97 -2.14
CA LEU A 70 -8.50 -23.61 -0.73
C LEU A 70 -7.58 -24.37 0.25
N THR A 71 -7.07 -25.52 -0.16
CA THR A 71 -6.16 -26.37 0.61
C THR A 71 -4.70 -25.95 0.50
N GLU A 72 -4.37 -25.06 -0.44
CA GLU A 72 -3.01 -24.56 -0.65
C GLU A 72 -2.76 -23.33 0.22
N PRO A 73 -1.77 -23.36 1.13
CA PRO A 73 -1.47 -22.19 1.96
C PRO A 73 -0.86 -21.06 1.15
N CYS A 74 -1.11 -19.83 1.61
CA CYS A 74 -0.50 -18.63 1.06
C CYS A 74 0.10 -17.78 2.18
N TYR A 75 1.05 -16.92 1.84
CA TYR A 75 1.56 -15.92 2.76
C TYR A 75 0.60 -14.74 2.87
N CYS A 76 0.44 -14.21 4.08
CA CYS A 76 -0.33 -12.99 4.37
C CYS A 76 0.59 -11.98 5.07
N LEU A 77 0.91 -10.90 4.37
CA LEU A 77 1.72 -9.80 4.88
C LEU A 77 0.84 -8.59 5.16
N LYS A 78 0.73 -8.21 6.43
CA LYS A 78 0.02 -7.00 6.86
C LYS A 78 1.03 -5.92 7.23
N ARG A 79 0.89 -4.71 6.67
CA ARG A 79 1.78 -3.59 6.96
C ARG A 79 1.01 -2.28 7.11
N VAL A 80 1.46 -1.46 8.07
CA VAL A 80 1.09 -0.05 8.16
C VAL A 80 2.32 0.78 7.85
N ARG A 81 2.20 1.70 6.91
CA ARG A 81 3.27 2.63 6.55
C ARG A 81 2.85 4.05 6.83
N ASN A 82 3.76 4.76 7.44
CA ASN A 82 3.61 6.16 7.81
C ASN A 82 4.38 7.06 6.85
N ALA A 83 3.81 8.21 6.55
CA ALA A 83 4.51 9.35 6.00
C ALA A 83 4.32 10.54 6.93
N VAL A 84 5.38 11.31 7.18
CA VAL A 84 5.34 12.51 8.03
C VAL A 84 4.69 12.23 9.39
N GLY A 85 5.04 11.08 9.99
CA GLY A 85 4.57 10.68 11.33
C GLY A 85 3.09 10.23 11.41
N LYS A 86 2.39 10.11 10.28
CA LYS A 86 0.98 9.66 10.23
C LYS A 86 0.81 8.42 9.36
N PRO A 87 -0.09 7.47 9.74
CA PRO A 87 -0.42 6.35 8.88
C PRO A 87 -0.93 6.83 7.52
N MET A 88 -0.29 6.38 6.45
CA MET A 88 -0.63 6.74 5.08
C MET A 88 -1.35 5.60 4.36
N VAL A 89 -0.92 4.38 4.61
CA VAL A 89 -1.51 3.19 3.99
C VAL A 89 -1.47 2.01 4.93
N TYR A 90 -2.56 1.24 4.96
CA TYR A 90 -2.63 -0.11 5.51
C TYR A 90 -2.75 -1.10 4.36
N THR A 91 -1.84 -2.05 4.26
CA THR A 91 -1.81 -3.08 3.21
C THR A 91 -2.00 -4.46 3.79
N ILE A 92 -2.83 -5.28 3.13
CA ILE A 92 -2.91 -6.72 3.32
C ILE A 92 -2.53 -7.35 1.99
N THR A 93 -1.37 -8.01 1.95
CA THR A 93 -0.80 -8.62 0.75
C THR A 93 -0.80 -10.13 0.91
N TYR A 94 -1.43 -10.83 -0.02
CA TYR A 94 -1.39 -12.29 -0.10
C TYR A 94 -0.47 -12.70 -1.24
N LEU A 95 0.47 -13.63 -0.95
CA LEU A 95 1.44 -14.12 -1.93
C LEU A 95 1.29 -15.63 -2.10
N LYS A 96 1.35 -16.09 -3.35
CA LYS A 96 1.45 -17.52 -3.65
C LYS A 96 2.71 -18.10 -3.02
N LYS A 97 2.59 -19.29 -2.43
CA LYS A 97 3.74 -19.98 -1.84
C LYS A 97 4.53 -20.73 -2.91
N ILE A 98 5.27 -19.99 -3.72
CA ILE A 98 6.18 -20.57 -4.75
C ILE A 98 7.60 -20.78 -4.24
N CYS A 99 7.94 -20.21 -3.08
CA CYS A 99 9.20 -20.42 -2.35
C CYS A 99 8.94 -20.28 -0.86
N GLU A 100 9.95 -20.59 -0.04
CA GLU A 100 9.87 -20.32 1.41
C GLU A 100 10.24 -18.86 1.67
N LEU A 101 9.34 -18.15 2.37
CA LEU A 101 9.54 -16.78 2.83
C LEU A 101 9.57 -16.77 4.36
N PRO A 102 10.51 -16.03 4.99
CA PRO A 102 10.57 -15.92 6.44
C PRO A 102 9.30 -15.25 7.01
N THR A 103 8.94 -15.61 8.23
CA THR A 103 7.80 -15.00 8.94
C THR A 103 8.22 -13.83 9.83
N GLU A 104 9.51 -13.64 10.03
CA GLU A 104 10.09 -12.50 10.69
C GLU A 104 9.82 -11.21 9.90
N PRO A 105 9.54 -10.07 10.55
CA PRO A 105 9.13 -8.85 9.87
C PRO A 105 10.26 -8.11 9.14
N GLU A 106 11.52 -8.31 9.53
CA GLU A 106 12.67 -7.53 9.09
C GLU A 106 12.80 -7.43 7.56
N PRO A 107 12.69 -8.52 6.77
CA PRO A 107 12.80 -8.46 5.31
C PRO A 107 11.73 -7.60 4.64
N TYR A 108 10.60 -7.37 5.33
CA TYR A 108 9.43 -6.69 4.77
C TYR A 108 9.26 -5.25 5.25
N MET A 109 10.20 -4.74 6.04
CA MET A 109 10.15 -3.37 6.55
C MET A 109 10.34 -2.33 5.44
N GLU A 110 11.04 -2.71 4.37
CA GLU A 110 11.31 -1.89 3.20
C GLU A 110 10.46 -2.32 1.98
N SER A 111 11.03 -2.33 0.79
CA SER A 111 10.35 -2.71 -0.45
C SER A 111 10.21 -4.23 -0.59
N LEU A 112 8.96 -4.72 -0.54
CA LEU A 112 8.67 -6.14 -0.78
C LEU A 112 9.16 -6.59 -2.16
N TYR A 113 8.93 -5.81 -3.21
CA TYR A 113 9.32 -6.22 -4.57
C TYR A 113 10.83 -6.22 -4.75
N GLN A 114 11.55 -5.32 -4.09
CA GLN A 114 13.00 -5.33 -4.08
C GLN A 114 13.52 -6.60 -3.38
N TYR A 115 13.00 -6.91 -2.19
CA TYR A 115 13.34 -8.13 -1.45
C TYR A 115 13.09 -9.39 -2.27
N LEU A 116 11.89 -9.52 -2.87
CA LEU A 116 11.54 -10.67 -3.71
C LEU A 116 12.47 -10.83 -4.91
N ARG A 117 12.85 -9.73 -5.54
CA ARG A 117 13.76 -9.72 -6.69
C ARG A 117 15.19 -10.10 -6.29
N GLU A 118 15.73 -9.50 -5.24
CA GLU A 118 17.13 -9.64 -4.86
C GLU A 118 17.42 -10.98 -4.18
N GLU A 119 16.53 -11.43 -3.29
CA GLU A 119 16.74 -12.64 -2.49
C GLU A 119 16.13 -13.90 -3.12
N HIS A 120 15.08 -13.75 -3.93
CA HIS A 120 14.34 -14.91 -4.48
C HIS A 120 14.30 -14.95 -6.01
N GLY A 121 14.82 -13.94 -6.71
CA GLY A 121 14.77 -13.89 -8.17
C GLY A 121 13.34 -13.78 -8.74
N ILE A 122 12.39 -13.29 -7.92
CA ILE A 122 10.97 -13.14 -8.31
C ILE A 122 10.77 -11.75 -8.89
N TYR A 123 10.42 -11.69 -10.16
CA TYR A 123 10.18 -10.46 -10.91
C TYR A 123 8.70 -10.31 -11.23
N ILE A 124 8.10 -9.22 -10.79
CA ILE A 124 6.75 -8.84 -11.16
C ILE A 124 6.79 -8.23 -12.57
N GLU A 125 6.04 -8.78 -13.50
CA GLU A 125 6.02 -8.33 -14.90
C GLU A 125 4.88 -7.35 -15.17
N SER A 126 3.70 -7.64 -14.62
CA SER A 126 2.52 -6.81 -14.84
C SER A 126 1.58 -6.83 -13.63
N GLY A 127 0.61 -5.94 -13.62
CA GLY A 127 -0.40 -5.86 -12.57
C GLY A 127 -1.74 -5.35 -13.09
N ARG A 128 -2.78 -5.62 -12.31
CA ARG A 128 -4.13 -5.09 -12.52
C ARG A 128 -4.59 -4.46 -11.23
N ASP A 129 -4.98 -3.20 -11.29
CA ASP A 129 -5.56 -2.48 -10.17
C ASP A 129 -7.06 -2.29 -10.35
N THR A 130 -7.79 -2.45 -9.26
CA THR A 130 -9.20 -2.08 -9.11
C THR A 130 -9.31 -1.04 -8.02
N LEU A 131 -10.05 0.03 -8.27
CA LEU A 131 -10.15 1.19 -7.40
C LEU A 131 -11.58 1.35 -6.89
N GLU A 132 -11.74 1.51 -5.58
CA GLU A 132 -13.02 1.66 -4.92
C GLU A 132 -12.95 2.70 -3.82
N ALA A 133 -14.10 3.20 -3.39
CA ALA A 133 -14.25 4.06 -2.22
C ALA A 133 -15.25 3.43 -1.25
N ALA A 134 -14.93 3.48 0.04
CA ALA A 134 -15.79 2.92 1.08
C ALA A 134 -15.61 3.67 2.41
N LEU A 135 -16.42 3.31 3.41
CA LEU A 135 -16.14 3.62 4.81
C LEU A 135 -15.24 2.52 5.41
N PRO A 136 -14.37 2.87 6.37
CA PRO A 136 -13.41 1.93 6.93
C PRO A 136 -14.06 0.93 7.87
N SER A 137 -13.66 -0.34 7.80
CA SER A 137 -13.92 -1.32 8.85
C SER A 137 -13.19 -0.96 10.15
N GLU A 138 -13.57 -1.56 11.27
CA GLU A 138 -12.89 -1.34 12.55
C GLU A 138 -11.39 -1.66 12.50
N GLU A 139 -10.99 -2.72 11.76
CA GLU A 139 -9.58 -3.07 11.56
C GLU A 139 -8.83 -1.93 10.86
N VAL A 140 -9.41 -1.38 9.80
CA VAL A 140 -8.82 -0.29 9.02
C VAL A 140 -8.77 1.00 9.82
N GLN A 141 -9.83 1.32 10.59
CA GLN A 141 -9.85 2.48 11.49
C GLN A 141 -8.69 2.43 12.49
N LYS A 142 -8.50 1.28 13.16
CA LYS A 142 -7.40 1.06 14.12
C LYS A 142 -6.03 1.18 13.46
N ALA A 143 -5.84 0.54 12.31
CA ALA A 143 -4.57 0.53 11.59
C ALA A 143 -4.17 1.94 11.10
N LEU A 144 -5.11 2.67 10.53
CA LEU A 144 -4.88 4.01 9.96
C LEU A 144 -5.06 5.15 10.96
N LYS A 145 -5.55 4.86 12.18
CA LYS A 145 -5.91 5.85 13.21
C LYS A 145 -6.85 6.92 12.66
N ILE A 146 -7.95 6.48 12.08
CA ILE A 146 -9.02 7.30 11.51
C ILE A 146 -10.37 6.96 12.15
N ASP A 147 -11.33 7.86 12.04
CA ASP A 147 -12.70 7.62 12.52
C ASP A 147 -13.55 6.87 11.47
N ALA A 148 -14.71 6.39 11.91
CA ALA A 148 -15.63 5.60 11.07
C ALA A 148 -16.25 6.40 9.91
N GLN A 149 -16.25 7.73 9.98
CA GLN A 149 -16.82 8.61 8.97
C GLN A 149 -15.80 9.06 7.92
N MET A 150 -14.51 8.75 8.13
CA MET A 150 -13.47 9.09 7.18
C MET A 150 -13.56 8.18 5.95
N PRO A 151 -13.90 8.70 4.76
CA PRO A 151 -13.89 7.89 3.55
C PRO A 151 -12.47 7.37 3.28
N ILE A 152 -12.39 6.13 2.85
CA ILE A 152 -11.14 5.52 2.41
C ILE A 152 -11.17 5.24 0.91
N PHE A 153 -10.01 5.37 0.29
CA PHE A 153 -9.73 4.88 -1.04
C PHE A 153 -9.13 3.47 -0.90
N ILE A 154 -9.66 2.52 -1.67
CA ILE A 154 -9.21 1.13 -1.67
C ILE A 154 -8.64 0.83 -3.04
N ARG A 155 -7.40 0.32 -3.07
CA ARG A 155 -6.81 -0.26 -4.27
C ARG A 155 -6.60 -1.74 -4.05
N THR A 156 -7.25 -2.56 -4.87
CA THR A 156 -7.01 -3.99 -4.94
C THR A 156 -6.10 -4.26 -6.14
N ARG A 157 -4.98 -4.93 -5.91
CA ARG A 157 -3.98 -5.24 -6.95
C ARG A 157 -3.81 -6.75 -7.08
N GLN A 158 -3.80 -7.24 -8.32
CA GLN A 158 -3.25 -8.55 -8.68
C GLN A 158 -1.97 -8.31 -9.47
N THR A 159 -0.90 -9.03 -9.15
CA THR A 159 0.33 -9.00 -9.95
C THR A 159 0.60 -10.34 -10.59
N PHE A 160 1.31 -10.26 -11.70
CA PHE A 160 1.58 -11.41 -12.55
C PHE A 160 3.09 -11.56 -12.76
N LEU A 161 3.54 -12.80 -12.71
CA LEU A 161 4.89 -13.20 -13.11
C LEU A 161 4.97 -13.31 -14.64
N LYS A 162 6.19 -13.52 -15.15
CA LYS A 162 6.41 -13.82 -16.56
C LYS A 162 5.58 -15.05 -16.98
N GLY A 163 4.80 -14.88 -18.04
CA GLY A 163 3.87 -15.93 -18.49
C GLY A 163 2.43 -15.77 -17.97
N GLY A 164 2.14 -14.72 -17.20
CA GLY A 164 0.78 -14.36 -16.78
C GLY A 164 0.27 -15.11 -15.55
N GLU A 165 1.14 -15.82 -14.83
CA GLU A 165 0.76 -16.48 -13.57
C GLU A 165 0.53 -15.45 -12.47
N VAL A 166 -0.60 -15.54 -11.75
CA VAL A 166 -0.88 -14.69 -10.59
C VAL A 166 0.09 -15.05 -9.46
N PHE A 167 0.74 -14.05 -8.91
CA PHE A 167 1.65 -14.21 -7.76
C PHE A 167 1.15 -13.52 -6.49
N GLU A 168 0.58 -12.33 -6.63
CA GLU A 168 0.13 -11.50 -5.52
C GLU A 168 -1.32 -11.08 -5.70
N TYR A 169 -2.02 -11.02 -4.58
CA TYR A 169 -3.29 -10.32 -4.41
C TYR A 169 -3.17 -9.41 -3.20
N SER A 170 -3.27 -8.10 -3.39
CA SER A 170 -3.14 -7.15 -2.28
C SER A 170 -4.29 -6.16 -2.22
N ILE A 171 -4.61 -5.74 -1.00
CA ILE A 171 -5.63 -4.73 -0.70
C ILE A 171 -4.94 -3.60 0.06
N CYS A 172 -4.97 -2.41 -0.50
CA CYS A 172 -4.38 -1.21 0.06
C CYS A 172 -5.48 -0.23 0.47
N TYR A 173 -5.48 0.19 1.72
CA TYR A 173 -6.44 1.14 2.28
C TYR A 173 -5.74 2.47 2.55
N TYR A 174 -6.27 3.55 1.97
CA TYR A 174 -5.73 4.89 2.08
C TYR A 174 -6.77 5.84 2.67
N PRO A 175 -6.45 6.69 3.66
CA PRO A 175 -7.35 7.75 4.10
C PRO A 175 -7.63 8.73 2.95
N GLY A 176 -8.91 8.97 2.63
CA GLY A 176 -9.31 9.78 1.48
C GLY A 176 -8.88 11.26 1.56
N ASN A 177 -8.50 11.73 2.73
CA ASN A 177 -7.94 13.08 2.92
C ASN A 177 -6.41 13.14 2.78
N ARG A 178 -5.70 11.99 2.60
CA ARG A 178 -4.23 11.92 2.53
C ARG A 178 -3.70 11.42 1.19
N TYR A 179 -4.57 10.85 0.36
CA TYR A 179 -4.19 10.17 -0.86
C TYR A 179 -5.13 10.53 -2.02
N LYS A 180 -4.57 10.69 -3.22
CA LYS A 180 -5.31 10.81 -4.49
C LYS A 180 -4.63 9.94 -5.56
N TYR A 181 -5.37 9.57 -6.54
CA TYR A 181 -4.92 8.76 -7.66
C TYR A 181 -5.16 9.52 -8.96
N THR A 182 -4.12 9.67 -9.77
CA THR A 182 -4.20 10.39 -11.06
C THR A 182 -3.90 9.41 -12.19
N VAL A 183 -4.73 9.43 -13.22
CA VAL A 183 -4.55 8.65 -14.45
C VAL A 183 -4.48 9.62 -15.60
N GLU A 184 -3.45 9.55 -16.43
CA GLU A 184 -3.38 10.20 -17.72
C GLU A 184 -3.99 9.25 -18.77
N LEU A 185 -4.91 9.78 -19.61
CA LEU A 185 -5.68 9.02 -20.59
C LEU A 185 -5.21 9.33 -22.02
#